data_fb264e79814d4011ffd5228cfcd735ac
#
_entry.id   fb264e79814d4011ffd5228cfcd735ac
#
_cell.length_a   1.000
_cell.length_b   1.000
_cell.length_c   1.000
_cell.angle_alpha   90.00
_cell.angle_beta   90.00
_cell.angle_gamma   90.00
#
_symmetry.space_group_name_H-M   'P 1'
#
loop_
_entity.id
_entity.type
_entity.pdbx_description
1 polymer ?
#
loop_
_entity_poly.entity_id
_entity_poly.type
_entity_poly.pdbx_seq_one_letter_code
_entity_poly.pdbx_strand_id
1 'polypeptide(L)'
;MIQKKICMVGVFGTGKTSLVQQFVHSLFTDKYHSTVGVKIDRKQVDLGGTTVNLVLWDLAGREETEEIPTSYFRGSAGIFYVIDGTRRETFDQLFEIRESVQGTIGDVPSLVALNKKDLVDEWRLGQGDYNALLDKGIHTIGTSAKSGEGVEDAFLWIANATVNK
;
A
#
# COMPACT_ATOMS: atom_id res chain seq x y z
N MET A 1 -8.01 -17.00 15.94
CA MET A 1 -8.08 -16.19 14.72
C MET A 1 -6.70 -15.64 14.38
N ILE A 2 -6.30 -15.77 13.14
CA ILE A 2 -5.02 -15.24 12.66
C ILE A 2 -5.12 -13.72 12.52
N GLN A 3 -4.15 -13.02 13.05
CA GLN A 3 -4.08 -11.56 12.96
C GLN A 3 -2.77 -11.16 12.29
N LYS A 4 -2.85 -10.30 11.28
CA LYS A 4 -1.68 -9.87 10.51
C LYS A 4 -1.65 -8.35 10.40
N LYS A 5 -0.52 -7.77 10.79
CA LYS A 5 -0.29 -6.32 10.68
C LYS A 5 0.27 -6.00 9.30
N ILE A 6 -0.40 -5.09 8.61
CA ILE A 6 0.03 -4.58 7.30
C ILE A 6 0.25 -3.08 7.44
N CYS A 7 1.44 -2.60 7.10
CA CYS A 7 1.70 -1.17 7.06
C CYS A 7 1.51 -0.63 5.65
N MET A 8 0.75 0.47 5.55
CA MET A 8 0.56 1.23 4.31
C MET A 8 1.65 2.28 4.23
N VAL A 9 2.49 2.21 3.21
CA VAL A 9 3.67 3.07 3.07
C VAL A 9 3.68 3.76 1.72
N GLY A 10 4.00 5.04 1.71
CA GLY A 10 4.09 5.85 0.50
C GLY A 10 4.17 7.32 0.86
N VAL A 11 4.57 8.14 -0.11
CA VAL A 11 4.63 9.56 0.13
C VAL A 11 3.25 10.16 0.28
N PHE A 12 3.21 11.39 0.77
CA PHE A 12 2.00 12.15 0.99
C PHE A 12 1.15 12.25 -0.27
N GLY A 13 -0.15 12.05 -0.10
CA GLY A 13 -1.11 12.24 -1.19
C GLY A 13 -1.20 11.10 -2.20
N THR A 14 -0.57 9.94 -1.95
CA THR A 14 -0.66 8.81 -2.88
C THR A 14 -1.98 8.06 -2.79
N GLY A 15 -2.76 8.28 -1.73
CA GLY A 15 -4.06 7.67 -1.57
C GLY A 15 -4.12 6.50 -0.60
N LYS A 16 -3.16 6.38 0.32
CA LYS A 16 -3.15 5.30 1.32
C LYS A 16 -4.43 5.26 2.13
N THR A 17 -4.83 6.40 2.68
CA THR A 17 -6.06 6.52 3.47
C THR A 17 -7.29 6.18 2.63
N SER A 18 -7.34 6.68 1.40
CA SER A 18 -8.47 6.42 0.50
C SER A 18 -8.60 4.94 0.14
N LEU A 19 -7.47 4.24 -0.06
CA LEU A 19 -7.47 2.81 -0.33
C LEU A 19 -8.00 2.02 0.87
N VAL A 20 -7.58 2.38 2.09
CA VAL A 20 -8.06 1.74 3.31
C VAL A 20 -9.56 1.99 3.48
N GLN A 21 -10.04 3.21 3.27
CA GLN A 21 -11.45 3.55 3.37
C GLN A 21 -12.29 2.77 2.35
N GLN A 22 -11.80 2.64 1.12
CA GLN A 22 -12.49 1.88 0.09
C GLN A 22 -12.55 0.40 0.47
N PHE A 23 -11.46 -0.18 0.92
CA PHE A 23 -11.41 -1.60 1.28
C PHE A 23 -12.24 -1.92 2.51
N VAL A 24 -12.11 -1.13 3.58
CA VAL A 24 -12.75 -1.42 4.87
C VAL A 24 -14.22 -1.02 4.88
N HIS A 25 -14.54 0.14 4.31
CA HIS A 25 -15.87 0.75 4.43
C HIS A 25 -16.60 0.94 3.11
N SER A 26 -15.99 0.60 1.98
CA SER A 26 -16.54 0.85 0.63
C SER A 26 -16.88 2.32 0.41
N LEU A 27 -16.05 3.22 0.92
CA LEU A 27 -16.24 4.66 0.84
C LEU A 27 -15.12 5.33 0.06
N PHE A 28 -15.48 6.36 -0.71
CA PHE A 28 -14.52 7.25 -1.35
C PHE A 28 -15.03 8.68 -1.27
N THR A 29 -14.13 9.61 -1.00
CA THR A 29 -14.43 11.04 -1.04
C THR A 29 -13.35 11.74 -1.85
N ASP A 30 -13.76 12.70 -2.69
CA ASP A 30 -12.84 13.52 -3.49
C ASP A 30 -12.07 14.52 -2.62
N LYS A 31 -12.46 14.68 -1.36
CA LYS A 31 -11.76 15.56 -0.44
C LYS A 31 -10.39 14.98 -0.14
N TYR A 32 -9.41 15.85 -0.19
CA TYR A 32 -8.06 15.53 0.18
C TYR A 32 -8.00 15.15 1.68
N HIS A 33 -7.42 13.99 1.95
CA HIS A 33 -7.23 13.51 3.31
C HIS A 33 -5.78 13.65 3.74
N SER A 34 -5.58 14.31 4.87
CA SER A 34 -4.29 14.37 5.52
C SER A 34 -4.34 13.47 6.76
N THR A 35 -3.51 12.43 6.78
CA THR A 35 -3.39 11.56 7.94
C THR A 35 -2.31 12.11 8.85
N VAL A 36 -2.66 12.34 10.13
CA VAL A 36 -1.72 12.81 11.14
C VAL A 36 -1.36 11.64 12.03
N GLY A 37 -0.07 11.31 12.07
CA GLY A 37 0.42 10.18 12.85
C GLY A 37 0.10 8.85 12.19
N VAL A 38 -0.62 7.98 12.89
CA VAL A 38 -1.01 6.69 12.37
C VAL A 38 -2.49 6.46 12.63
N LYS A 39 -3.17 5.88 11.64
CA LYS A 39 -4.56 5.45 11.78
C LYS A 39 -4.60 3.94 11.63
N ILE A 40 -5.27 3.27 12.55
CA ILE A 40 -5.37 1.81 12.55
C ILE A 40 -6.79 1.40 12.25
N ASP A 41 -6.98 0.61 11.19
CA ASP A 41 -8.25 -0.01 10.82
C ASP A 41 -8.11 -1.52 10.82
N ARG A 42 -9.23 -2.21 10.97
CA ARG A 42 -9.27 -3.67 10.97
C ARG A 42 -10.29 -4.16 9.97
N LYS A 43 -9.94 -5.23 9.27
CA LYS A 43 -10.84 -5.88 8.31
C LYS A 43 -10.64 -7.38 8.39
N GLN A 44 -11.71 -8.10 8.64
CA GLN A 44 -11.70 -9.55 8.60
C GLN A 44 -11.87 -10.01 7.16
N VAL A 45 -11.01 -10.89 6.69
CA VAL A 45 -11.09 -11.44 5.34
C VAL A 45 -11.07 -12.97 5.40
N ASP A 46 -11.81 -13.58 4.48
CA ASP A 46 -11.86 -15.03 4.34
C ASP A 46 -11.00 -15.44 3.13
N LEU A 47 -10.04 -16.31 3.38
CA LEU A 47 -9.09 -16.79 2.37
C LEU A 47 -9.36 -18.26 2.01
N GLY A 48 -10.63 -18.61 1.81
CA GLY A 48 -10.98 -19.97 1.43
C GLY A 48 -10.84 -20.98 2.58
N GLY A 49 -11.49 -20.70 3.69
CA GLY A 49 -11.48 -21.56 4.88
C GLY A 49 -10.60 -21.06 6.00
N THR A 50 -9.74 -20.09 5.74
CA THR A 50 -8.94 -19.42 6.77
C THR A 50 -9.41 -17.99 6.91
N THR A 51 -9.80 -17.58 8.12
CA THR A 51 -10.20 -16.22 8.40
C THR A 51 -9.03 -15.46 8.98
N VAL A 52 -8.72 -14.30 8.41
CA VAL A 52 -7.61 -13.45 8.82
C VAL A 52 -8.14 -12.09 9.21
N ASN A 53 -7.72 -11.60 10.36
CA ASN A 53 -7.98 -10.23 10.77
C ASN A 53 -6.79 -9.36 10.35
N LEU A 54 -6.99 -8.56 9.30
CA LEU A 54 -5.96 -7.62 8.84
C LEU A 54 -6.01 -6.38 9.71
N VAL A 55 -4.88 -6.03 10.29
CA VAL A 55 -4.71 -4.79 11.05
C VAL A 55 -3.92 -3.84 10.17
N LEU A 56 -4.59 -2.84 9.64
CA LEU A 56 -4.04 -1.92 8.65
C LEU A 56 -3.53 -0.66 9.34
N TRP A 57 -2.23 -0.45 9.28
CA TRP A 57 -1.57 0.72 9.83
C TRP A 57 -1.36 1.73 8.71
N ASP A 58 -2.24 2.72 8.63
CA ASP A 58 -2.15 3.80 7.66
C ASP A 58 -1.21 4.87 8.22
N LEU A 59 0.05 4.80 7.81
CA LEU A 59 1.07 5.73 8.29
C LEU A 59 0.93 7.06 7.55
N ALA A 60 1.13 8.17 8.27
CA ALA A 60 1.12 9.49 7.66
C ALA A 60 2.14 9.55 6.54
N GLY A 61 1.73 10.03 5.37
CA GLY A 61 2.63 10.26 4.26
C GLY A 61 3.64 11.33 4.65
N ARG A 62 4.91 11.09 4.36
CA ARG A 62 6.00 11.99 4.72
C ARG A 62 6.50 12.77 3.54
N GLU A 63 6.93 13.99 3.78
CA GLU A 63 7.74 14.73 2.83
C GLU A 63 9.14 14.07 2.80
N GLU A 64 9.91 14.35 1.75
CA GLU A 64 11.19 13.70 1.50
C GLU A 64 12.16 13.77 2.69
N THR A 65 12.07 14.83 3.49
CA THR A 65 12.97 15.08 4.60
C THR A 65 12.51 14.45 5.92
N GLU A 66 11.31 13.89 5.96
CA GLU A 66 10.75 13.32 7.18
C GLU A 66 10.94 11.80 7.20
N GLU A 67 11.43 11.29 8.32
CA GLU A 67 11.58 9.86 8.52
C GLU A 67 10.38 9.31 9.27
N ILE A 68 9.92 8.13 8.84
CA ILE A 68 8.89 7.39 9.57
C ILE A 68 9.57 6.70 10.75
N PRO A 69 9.06 6.86 11.98
CA PRO A 69 9.63 6.15 13.13
C PRO A 69 9.66 4.65 12.89
N THR A 70 10.81 4.04 13.08
CA THR A 70 11.01 2.60 12.82
C THR A 70 10.10 1.72 13.66
N SER A 71 9.66 2.22 14.83
CA SER A 71 8.74 1.50 15.69
C SER A 71 7.40 1.19 15.03
N TYR A 72 6.98 1.99 14.05
CA TYR A 72 5.72 1.75 13.34
C TYR A 72 5.78 0.48 12.48
N PHE A 73 6.96 0.11 11.99
CA PHE A 73 7.13 -1.07 11.15
C PHE A 73 7.26 -2.36 11.95
N ARG A 74 7.57 -2.26 13.22
CA ARG A 74 7.83 -3.43 14.08
C ARG A 74 6.60 -4.34 14.12
N GLY A 75 6.83 -5.63 13.93
CA GLY A 75 5.75 -6.63 13.95
C GLY A 75 4.92 -6.68 12.66
N SER A 76 5.31 -5.95 11.62
CA SER A 76 4.62 -6.00 10.33
C SER A 76 4.78 -7.38 9.69
N ALA A 77 3.66 -7.97 9.31
CA ALA A 77 3.63 -9.22 8.55
C ALA A 77 3.81 -8.96 7.06
N GLY A 78 3.43 -7.77 6.59
CA GLY A 78 3.57 -7.36 5.20
C GLY A 78 3.56 -5.84 5.07
N ILE A 79 4.05 -5.36 3.93
CA ILE A 79 4.08 -3.93 3.62
C ILE A 79 3.32 -3.68 2.33
N PHE A 80 2.41 -2.73 2.39
CA PHE A 80 1.61 -2.31 1.24
C PHE A 80 2.08 -0.92 0.81
N TYR A 81 2.89 -0.89 -0.24
CA TYR A 81 3.38 0.37 -0.78
C TYR A 81 2.35 0.97 -1.74
N VAL A 82 2.19 2.28 -1.69
CA VAL A 82 1.26 2.99 -2.58
C VAL A 82 2.02 4.07 -3.33
N ILE A 83 1.89 4.07 -4.65
CA ILE A 83 2.37 5.16 -5.49
C ILE A 83 1.18 5.76 -6.25
N ASP A 84 1.33 7.02 -6.60
CA ASP A 84 0.36 7.76 -7.40
C ASP A 84 0.83 7.74 -8.85
N GLY A 85 0.13 7.02 -9.70
CA GLY A 85 0.51 6.86 -11.11
C GLY A 85 0.45 8.16 -11.92
N THR A 86 -0.16 9.21 -11.36
CA THR A 86 -0.22 10.53 -12.00
C THR A 86 0.93 11.45 -11.57
N ARG A 87 1.71 11.03 -10.56
CA ARG A 87 2.86 11.79 -10.06
C ARG A 87 4.10 10.90 -10.08
N ARG A 88 4.90 11.06 -11.13
CA ARG A 88 6.07 10.21 -11.34
C ARG A 88 7.06 10.21 -10.18
N GLU A 89 7.17 11.32 -9.46
CA GLU A 89 8.07 11.42 -8.31
C GLU A 89 7.74 10.41 -7.21
N THR A 90 6.48 10.01 -7.08
CA THR A 90 6.10 8.98 -6.08
C THR A 90 6.63 7.61 -6.46
N PHE A 91 6.73 7.33 -7.77
CA PHE A 91 7.36 6.12 -8.29
C PHE A 91 8.87 6.13 -8.05
N ASP A 92 9.51 7.27 -8.36
CA ASP A 92 10.96 7.38 -8.21
C ASP A 92 11.39 7.25 -6.75
N GLN A 93 10.59 7.74 -5.82
CA GLN A 93 10.86 7.67 -4.38
C GLN A 93 10.61 6.28 -3.79
N LEU A 94 9.83 5.44 -4.48
CA LEU A 94 9.46 4.11 -3.98
C LEU A 94 10.69 3.26 -3.64
N PHE A 95 11.67 3.25 -4.51
CA PHE A 95 12.83 2.36 -4.37
C PHE A 95 13.64 2.70 -3.13
N GLU A 96 13.81 3.97 -2.87
CA GLU A 96 14.51 4.48 -1.69
C GLU A 96 13.75 4.16 -0.40
N ILE A 97 12.44 4.40 -0.42
CA ILE A 97 11.57 4.09 0.73
C ILE A 97 11.59 2.59 1.01
N ARG A 98 11.47 1.77 -0.03
CA ARG A 98 11.47 0.31 0.09
C ARG A 98 12.77 -0.20 0.68
N GLU A 99 13.90 0.32 0.22
CA GLU A 99 15.21 -0.03 0.72
C GLU A 99 15.33 0.30 2.23
N SER A 100 14.85 1.47 2.62
CA SER A 100 14.85 1.89 4.03
C SER A 100 13.99 0.97 4.90
N VAL A 101 12.79 0.62 4.44
CA VAL A 101 11.88 -0.28 5.18
C VAL A 101 12.50 -1.67 5.30
N GLN A 102 13.04 -2.22 4.21
CA GLN A 102 13.67 -3.54 4.23
C GLN A 102 14.90 -3.56 5.15
N GLY A 103 15.64 -2.47 5.21
CA GLY A 103 16.77 -2.35 6.12
C GLY A 103 16.37 -2.36 7.59
N THR A 104 15.13 -1.98 7.89
CA THR A 104 14.61 -1.92 9.25
C THR A 104 14.00 -3.25 9.72
N ILE A 105 13.19 -3.88 8.90
CA ILE A 105 12.41 -5.06 9.32
C ILE A 105 12.75 -6.34 8.55
N GLY A 106 13.69 -6.24 7.62
CA GLY A 106 14.05 -7.38 6.78
C GLY A 106 13.05 -7.59 5.64
N ASP A 107 13.15 -8.74 4.98
CA ASP A 107 12.33 -9.07 3.82
C ASP A 107 11.02 -9.71 4.28
N VAL A 108 9.93 -8.97 4.12
CA VAL A 108 8.58 -9.45 4.38
C VAL A 108 7.76 -9.36 3.10
N PRO A 109 6.66 -10.13 2.97
CA PRO A 109 5.79 -10.00 1.81
C PRO A 109 5.39 -8.54 1.57
N SER A 110 5.49 -8.09 0.34
CA SER A 110 5.17 -6.71 0.00
C SER A 110 4.47 -6.61 -1.34
N LEU A 111 3.71 -5.54 -1.50
CA LEU A 111 2.93 -5.24 -2.68
C LEU A 111 3.10 -3.76 -3.00
N VAL A 112 3.15 -3.42 -4.27
CA VAL A 112 3.09 -2.03 -4.73
C VAL A 112 1.78 -1.80 -5.47
N ALA A 113 0.95 -0.92 -4.92
CA ALA A 113 -0.29 -0.48 -5.56
C ALA A 113 0.01 0.74 -6.44
N LEU A 114 -0.30 0.61 -7.72
CA LEU A 114 -0.22 1.72 -8.68
C LEU A 114 -1.57 2.41 -8.69
N ASN A 115 -1.71 3.39 -7.79
CA ASN A 115 -3.01 4.00 -7.48
C ASN A 115 -3.39 5.13 -8.43
N LYS A 116 -4.68 5.47 -8.42
CA LYS A 116 -5.34 6.47 -9.25
C LYS A 116 -5.43 6.05 -10.72
N LYS A 117 -5.64 4.75 -10.93
CA LYS A 117 -5.79 4.12 -12.25
C LYS A 117 -6.94 4.72 -13.07
N ASP A 118 -7.95 5.28 -12.39
CA ASP A 118 -9.08 5.94 -13.03
C ASP A 118 -8.68 7.22 -13.77
N LEU A 119 -7.55 7.83 -13.40
CA LEU A 119 -7.07 9.08 -14.02
C LEU A 119 -6.19 8.76 -15.24
N VAL A 120 -6.80 8.19 -16.25
CA VAL A 120 -6.13 7.66 -17.45
C VAL A 120 -5.34 8.75 -18.18
N ASP A 121 -5.93 9.93 -18.36
CA ASP A 121 -5.32 11.01 -19.11
C ASP A 121 -4.15 11.65 -18.36
N GLU A 122 -4.08 11.46 -17.08
CA GLU A 122 -3.03 12.03 -16.21
C GLU A 122 -1.94 11.02 -15.86
N TRP A 123 -2.10 9.77 -16.30
CA TRP A 123 -1.18 8.68 -15.98
C TRP A 123 0.21 8.94 -16.56
N ARG A 124 1.26 8.76 -15.76
CA ARG A 124 2.64 9.09 -16.11
C ARG A 124 3.59 7.90 -16.11
N LEU A 125 3.06 6.71 -15.90
CA LEU A 125 3.88 5.49 -15.89
C LEU A 125 3.70 4.72 -17.19
N GLY A 126 4.76 4.09 -17.66
CA GLY A 126 4.75 3.30 -18.88
C GLY A 126 5.35 1.92 -18.69
N GLN A 127 5.48 1.20 -19.81
CA GLN A 127 5.94 -0.19 -19.79
C GLN A 127 7.34 -0.33 -19.17
N GLY A 128 8.24 0.63 -19.41
CA GLY A 128 9.57 0.60 -18.82
C GLY A 128 9.55 0.64 -17.30
N ASP A 129 8.59 1.38 -16.73
CA ASP A 129 8.41 1.47 -15.28
C ASP A 129 7.92 0.15 -14.70
N TYR A 130 6.95 -0.48 -15.38
CA TYR A 130 6.43 -1.78 -14.97
C TYR A 130 7.51 -2.86 -15.06
N ASN A 131 8.33 -2.82 -16.12
CA ASN A 131 9.44 -3.73 -16.27
C ASN A 131 10.48 -3.57 -15.17
N ALA A 132 10.76 -2.34 -14.75
CA ALA A 132 11.69 -2.08 -13.65
C ALA A 132 11.22 -2.71 -12.34
N LEU A 133 9.92 -2.65 -12.08
CA LEU A 133 9.33 -3.28 -10.89
C LEU A 133 9.41 -4.80 -11.00
N LEU A 134 9.05 -5.33 -12.15
CA LEU A 134 9.07 -6.77 -12.40
C LEU A 134 10.49 -7.35 -12.27
N ASP A 135 11.48 -6.66 -12.81
CA ASP A 135 12.88 -7.10 -12.77
C ASP A 135 13.40 -7.18 -11.33
N LYS A 136 12.84 -6.41 -10.43
CA LYS A 136 13.18 -6.46 -9.00
C LYS A 136 12.33 -7.47 -8.22
N GLY A 137 11.47 -8.21 -8.91
CA GLY A 137 10.58 -9.18 -8.26
C GLY A 137 9.47 -8.55 -7.43
N ILE A 138 9.14 -7.30 -7.71
CA ILE A 138 8.11 -6.57 -6.96
C ILE A 138 6.73 -6.90 -7.55
N HIS A 139 5.83 -7.41 -6.70
CA HIS A 139 4.44 -7.64 -7.11
C HIS A 139 3.69 -6.32 -7.16
N THR A 140 2.99 -6.07 -8.26
CA THR A 140 2.25 -4.82 -8.47
C THR A 140 0.82 -5.07 -8.87
N ILE A 141 -0.09 -4.20 -8.42
CA ILE A 141 -1.50 -4.21 -8.83
C ILE A 141 -1.90 -2.77 -9.08
N GLY A 142 -2.59 -2.53 -10.22
CA GLY A 142 -3.20 -1.25 -10.49
C GLY A 142 -4.46 -1.08 -9.66
N THR A 143 -4.59 0.06 -8.98
CA THR A 143 -5.72 0.32 -8.07
C THR A 143 -6.37 1.67 -8.33
N SER A 144 -7.65 1.76 -7.99
CA SER A 144 -8.36 3.03 -7.92
C SER A 144 -9.24 3.03 -6.67
N ALA A 145 -8.90 3.87 -5.71
CA ALA A 145 -9.74 4.02 -4.52
C ALA A 145 -11.11 4.57 -4.90
N LYS A 146 -11.19 5.35 -5.97
CA LYS A 146 -12.45 5.95 -6.43
C LYS A 146 -13.40 4.92 -7.01
N SER A 147 -12.94 4.11 -7.97
CA SER A 147 -13.77 3.10 -8.63
C SER A 147 -13.84 1.78 -7.86
N GLY A 148 -12.88 1.52 -7.00
CA GLY A 148 -12.73 0.24 -6.32
C GLY A 148 -11.90 -0.76 -7.11
N GLU A 149 -11.53 -0.45 -8.34
CA GLU A 149 -10.77 -1.38 -9.19
C GLU A 149 -9.47 -1.80 -8.53
N GLY A 150 -9.24 -3.12 -8.45
CA GLY A 150 -8.00 -3.70 -7.94
C GLY A 150 -7.80 -3.60 -6.44
N VAL A 151 -8.66 -2.88 -5.71
CA VAL A 151 -8.47 -2.64 -4.28
C VAL A 151 -8.59 -3.93 -3.48
N GLU A 152 -9.70 -4.65 -3.65
CA GLU A 152 -9.90 -5.91 -2.92
C GLU A 152 -8.82 -6.94 -3.30
N ASP A 153 -8.52 -7.06 -4.59
CA ASP A 153 -7.48 -7.98 -5.06
C ASP A 153 -6.12 -7.70 -4.40
N ALA A 154 -5.77 -6.42 -4.26
CA ALA A 154 -4.50 -6.04 -3.65
C ALA A 154 -4.42 -6.46 -2.18
N PHE A 155 -5.46 -6.17 -1.41
CA PHE A 155 -5.48 -6.53 0.01
C PHE A 155 -5.57 -8.03 0.23
N LEU A 156 -6.33 -8.74 -0.60
CA LEU A 156 -6.40 -10.20 -0.52
C LEU A 156 -5.08 -10.85 -0.91
N TRP A 157 -4.40 -10.30 -1.91
CA TRP A 157 -3.09 -10.82 -2.30
C TRP A 157 -2.10 -10.75 -1.14
N ILE A 158 -2.00 -9.59 -0.49
CA ILE A 158 -1.04 -9.43 0.60
C ILE A 158 -1.45 -10.27 1.83
N ALA A 159 -2.74 -10.39 2.09
CA ALA A 159 -3.23 -11.26 3.15
C ALA A 159 -2.79 -12.71 2.91
N ASN A 160 -2.98 -13.22 1.70
CA ASN A 160 -2.54 -14.57 1.32
C ASN A 160 -1.04 -14.73 1.47
N ALA A 161 -0.27 -13.76 1.00
CA ALA A 161 1.19 -13.81 1.06
C ALA A 161 1.71 -13.89 2.50
N THR A 162 1.06 -13.19 3.44
CA THR A 162 1.47 -13.21 4.85
C THR A 162 1.12 -14.51 5.55
N VAL A 163 0.05 -15.17 5.14
CA VAL A 163 -0.41 -16.44 5.76
C VAL A 163 0.38 -17.62 5.22
N ASN A 164 0.74 -17.59 3.94
CA ASN A 164 1.41 -18.70 3.27
C ASN A 164 2.94 -18.61 3.28
N LYS A 165 3.48 -17.72 4.06
CA LYS A 165 4.93 -17.54 4.20
C LYS A 165 5.55 -18.64 5.07
#